data_a6253976849d7a3d0f178cb59f69e8eb
#
_entry.id   a6253976849d7a3d0f178cb59f69e8eb
#
_cell.length_a   1.000
_cell.length_b   1.000
_cell.length_c   1.000
_cell.angle_alpha   90.00
_cell.angle_beta   90.00
_cell.angle_gamma   90.00
#
_symmetry.space_group_name_H-M   'P 1'
#
loop_
_entity.id
_entity.type
_entity.pdbx_description
1 polymer ?
#
loop_
_entity_poly.entity_id
_entity_poly.type
_entity_poly.pdbx_seq_one_letter_code
_entity_poly.pdbx_strand_id
1 'polypeptide(L)'
;MGFESVTLSLPQASLFQFPPNPNSGFIPPPPTGSTSFAPPVDIPDHLYNAVLDAKVPITIALVYAVTAKALNAYNKSTNKKPWAISKTLAFRWFVIAHNVFLAVYSAWTWWGMLGTLRRSLVSPLGPQGVSGLVDSLCRVNGAGGLGNAAFFDDSQNVWQTYSPEAVLDAEGMPSRFVAGRMWNEGLAFYGWLFYLSKFYEVVDTLIILAKGKYSSTLQTYHHAGAMMCMWAGMRYMSVPIWIFVFFNSFIHALMYTYYTVTAFNVRVPVFIKRTLTSMQITQFLVGASCAMIHSFVKYSIPVIASSQTDAPASAASASANNTVIAATGSVFGNVKGTYARRTMSCITSSGETFAVWLNVFYLAPLTYLFVSFFIESYLRRSNAGSRSNKRTPTTGLDARRLSNNVQLAEKAGWEAARNVEREVYGESNEEAIISESQSTDAQPTPSGRVLRSRRA
;
A
#
# COMPACT_ATOMS: atom_id res chain seq x y z
N MET A 1 18.42 -3.70 -29.97
CA MET A 1 18.57 -4.86 -29.04
C MET A 1 17.22 -5.16 -28.45
N GLY A 2 16.66 -6.32 -28.76
CA GLY A 2 15.24 -6.55 -28.76
C GLY A 2 14.60 -6.78 -27.40
N PHE A 3 13.33 -6.48 -27.33
CA PHE A 3 12.38 -6.81 -26.27
C PHE A 3 12.23 -8.33 -25.97
N GLU A 4 12.99 -9.18 -26.69
CA GLU A 4 12.95 -10.66 -26.57
C GLU A 4 13.47 -11.24 -25.25
N SER A 5 13.99 -10.41 -24.35
CA SER A 5 14.51 -10.85 -23.06
C SER A 5 13.48 -10.85 -21.93
N VAL A 6 12.30 -10.23 -22.12
CA VAL A 6 11.21 -10.19 -21.15
C VAL A 6 9.93 -10.71 -21.80
N THR A 7 9.30 -11.70 -21.19
CA THR A 7 8.09 -12.34 -21.72
C THR A 7 7.03 -12.49 -20.62
N LEU A 8 5.78 -12.63 -21.03
CA LEU A 8 4.67 -12.96 -20.14
C LEU A 8 4.28 -14.43 -20.35
N SER A 9 4.08 -15.12 -19.24
CA SER A 9 3.61 -16.52 -19.26
C SER A 9 2.76 -16.79 -18.02
N LEU A 10 1.95 -17.83 -18.07
CA LEU A 10 1.20 -18.30 -16.89
C LEU A 10 2.18 -18.74 -15.80
N PRO A 11 1.88 -18.45 -14.53
CA PRO A 11 2.65 -18.96 -13.41
C PRO A 11 2.51 -20.48 -13.31
N GLN A 12 3.52 -21.13 -12.72
CA GLN A 12 3.47 -22.57 -12.47
C GLN A 12 2.39 -22.92 -11.43
N ALA A 13 1.59 -23.94 -11.68
CA ALA A 13 0.52 -24.35 -10.77
C ALA A 13 1.05 -24.79 -9.39
N SER A 14 2.26 -25.34 -9.33
CA SER A 14 2.94 -25.73 -8.09
C SER A 14 3.18 -24.55 -7.11
N LEU A 15 3.25 -23.32 -7.61
CA LEU A 15 3.41 -22.13 -6.78
C LEU A 15 2.14 -21.74 -6.00
N PHE A 16 0.97 -22.29 -6.39
CA PHE A 16 -0.32 -22.05 -5.70
C PHE A 16 -0.57 -23.06 -4.57
N GLN A 17 0.47 -23.47 -3.89
CA GLN A 17 0.37 -24.36 -2.74
C GLN A 17 -0.17 -23.61 -1.52
N PHE A 18 -1.11 -24.23 -0.78
CA PHE A 18 -1.61 -23.76 0.51
C PHE A 18 -1.66 -24.90 1.54
N PRO A 19 -1.09 -24.72 2.75
CA PRO A 19 -0.35 -23.55 3.21
C PRO A 19 0.95 -23.34 2.43
N PRO A 20 1.41 -22.08 2.31
CA PRO A 20 2.67 -21.78 1.62
C PRO A 20 3.86 -22.31 2.41
N ASN A 21 4.97 -22.59 1.71
CA ASN A 21 6.19 -23.08 2.34
C ASN A 21 6.75 -22.05 3.35
N PRO A 22 6.90 -22.39 4.64
CA PRO A 22 7.39 -21.47 5.66
C PRO A 22 8.92 -21.39 5.73
N ASN A 23 9.64 -22.21 4.99
CA ASN A 23 11.08 -22.45 5.21
C ASN A 23 12.01 -21.41 4.56
N SER A 24 11.48 -20.39 3.89
CA SER A 24 12.30 -19.29 3.35
C SER A 24 13.10 -18.51 4.45
N GLY A 25 12.77 -18.74 5.70
CA GLY A 25 13.45 -18.09 6.83
C GLY A 25 13.07 -16.61 6.99
N PHE A 26 13.89 -15.91 7.76
CA PHE A 26 13.81 -14.46 7.98
C PHE A 26 15.18 -13.84 7.71
N ILE A 27 15.21 -12.73 7.02
CA ILE A 27 16.42 -11.96 6.77
C ILE A 27 16.23 -10.57 7.39
N PRO A 28 16.64 -10.38 8.67
CA PRO A 28 16.59 -9.07 9.31
C PRO A 28 17.51 -8.06 8.60
N PRO A 29 17.27 -6.75 8.76
CA PRO A 29 18.15 -5.74 8.21
C PRO A 29 19.57 -5.87 8.83
N PRO A 30 20.61 -5.37 8.13
CA PRO A 30 21.97 -5.37 8.70
C PRO A 30 22.03 -4.47 9.95
N PRO A 31 22.87 -4.80 10.96
CA PRO A 31 23.05 -3.97 12.14
C PRO A 31 23.56 -2.57 11.79
N THR A 32 23.18 -1.58 12.59
CA THR A 32 23.60 -0.18 12.43
C THR A 32 25.13 -0.08 12.38
N GLY A 33 25.64 0.65 11.38
CA GLY A 33 27.08 0.86 11.19
C GLY A 33 27.85 -0.33 10.59
N SER A 34 27.19 -1.48 10.34
CA SER A 34 27.85 -2.65 9.73
C SER A 34 28.13 -2.47 8.23
N THR A 35 27.30 -1.68 7.55
CA THR A 35 27.38 -1.39 6.12
C THR A 35 26.99 0.05 5.85
N SER A 36 27.30 0.58 4.64
CA SER A 36 26.91 1.93 4.23
C SER A 36 25.42 2.10 4.01
N PHE A 37 24.70 1.00 3.86
CA PHE A 37 23.24 0.94 3.66
C PHE A 37 22.48 0.45 4.91
N ALA A 38 23.18 0.23 6.02
CA ALA A 38 22.58 -0.18 7.28
C ALA A 38 21.56 0.86 7.77
N PRO A 39 20.50 0.41 8.44
CA PRO A 39 19.47 1.31 8.97
C PRO A 39 20.02 2.20 10.09
N PRO A 40 19.33 3.34 10.37
CA PRO A 40 19.79 4.27 11.40
C PRO A 40 19.55 3.77 12.84
N VAL A 41 18.75 2.71 13.01
CA VAL A 41 18.38 2.14 14.32
C VAL A 41 18.41 0.63 14.22
N ASP A 42 18.99 -0.03 15.22
CA ASP A 42 19.01 -1.49 15.32
C ASP A 42 17.64 -2.05 15.70
N ILE A 43 17.24 -3.09 14.99
CA ILE A 43 16.11 -3.94 15.37
C ILE A 43 16.69 -5.28 15.82
N PRO A 44 16.49 -5.68 17.09
CA PRO A 44 16.94 -7.01 17.53
C PRO A 44 16.30 -8.12 16.69
N ASP A 45 17.11 -9.05 16.19
CA ASP A 45 16.65 -10.12 15.29
C ASP A 45 15.50 -10.93 15.88
N HIS A 46 15.54 -11.21 17.20
CA HIS A 46 14.45 -11.92 17.87
C HIS A 46 13.12 -11.16 17.85
N LEU A 47 13.17 -9.82 17.97
CA LEU A 47 11.97 -8.97 17.89
C LEU A 47 11.45 -8.90 16.45
N TYR A 48 12.36 -8.73 15.49
CA TYR A 48 12.03 -8.73 14.07
C TYR A 48 11.25 -9.99 13.68
N ASN A 49 11.78 -11.15 14.06
CA ASN A 49 11.21 -12.46 13.75
C ASN A 49 9.90 -12.71 14.52
N ALA A 50 9.84 -12.36 15.82
CA ALA A 50 8.65 -12.58 16.65
C ALA A 50 7.42 -11.82 16.12
N VAL A 51 7.61 -10.59 15.64
CA VAL A 51 6.52 -9.77 15.09
C VAL A 51 6.03 -10.31 13.75
N LEU A 52 6.87 -11.05 13.01
CA LEU A 52 6.51 -11.72 11.76
C LEU A 52 5.90 -13.12 11.95
N ASP A 53 5.72 -13.60 13.19
CA ASP A 53 4.89 -14.80 13.43
C ASP A 53 3.45 -14.54 13.02
N ALA A 54 2.84 -15.47 12.30
CA ALA A 54 1.47 -15.36 11.79
C ALA A 54 0.42 -15.12 12.89
N LYS A 55 0.68 -15.60 14.11
CA LYS A 55 -0.21 -15.40 15.26
C LYS A 55 -0.38 -13.93 15.60
N VAL A 56 0.64 -13.10 15.40
CA VAL A 56 0.61 -11.67 15.74
C VAL A 56 -0.43 -10.91 14.92
N PRO A 57 -0.35 -10.84 13.59
CA PRO A 57 -1.34 -10.09 12.80
C PRO A 57 -2.73 -10.71 12.88
N ILE A 58 -2.85 -12.05 12.94
CA ILE A 58 -4.15 -12.72 13.06
C ILE A 58 -4.83 -12.33 14.36
N THR A 59 -4.12 -12.42 15.50
CA THR A 59 -4.69 -12.09 16.81
C THR A 59 -5.09 -10.63 16.87
N ILE A 60 -4.20 -9.72 16.45
CA ILE A 60 -4.47 -8.27 16.52
C ILE A 60 -5.63 -7.90 15.61
N ALA A 61 -5.69 -8.42 14.38
CA ALA A 61 -6.77 -8.14 13.44
C ALA A 61 -8.12 -8.65 13.95
N LEU A 62 -8.18 -9.85 14.56
CA LEU A 62 -9.39 -10.40 15.16
C LEU A 62 -9.86 -9.57 16.37
N VAL A 63 -8.96 -9.28 17.30
CA VAL A 63 -9.27 -8.45 18.47
C VAL A 63 -9.76 -7.06 18.02
N TYR A 64 -9.09 -6.46 17.06
CA TYR A 64 -9.49 -5.19 16.47
C TYR A 64 -10.90 -5.26 15.88
N ALA A 65 -11.20 -6.23 15.02
CA ALA A 65 -12.49 -6.35 14.35
C ALA A 65 -13.65 -6.56 15.35
N VAL A 66 -13.42 -7.42 16.37
CA VAL A 66 -14.40 -7.66 17.43
C VAL A 66 -14.61 -6.39 18.27
N THR A 67 -13.53 -5.73 18.67
CA THR A 67 -13.58 -4.48 19.46
C THR A 67 -14.30 -3.37 18.69
N ALA A 68 -14.00 -3.17 17.40
CA ALA A 68 -14.67 -2.17 16.58
C ALA A 68 -16.19 -2.43 16.49
N LYS A 69 -16.62 -3.69 16.31
CA LYS A 69 -18.03 -4.07 16.30
C LYS A 69 -18.70 -3.86 17.67
N ALA A 70 -18.06 -4.27 18.76
CA ALA A 70 -18.58 -4.10 20.10
C ALA A 70 -18.76 -2.61 20.46
N LEU A 71 -17.77 -1.78 20.14
CA LEU A 71 -17.84 -0.34 20.38
C LEU A 71 -18.83 0.38 19.47
N ASN A 72 -19.04 -0.10 18.24
CA ASN A 72 -20.13 0.35 17.39
C ASN A 72 -21.51 0.05 18.02
N ALA A 73 -21.71 -1.14 18.59
CA ALA A 73 -22.93 -1.49 19.29
C ALA A 73 -23.13 -0.61 20.54
N TYR A 74 -22.06 -0.35 21.30
CA TYR A 74 -22.09 0.58 22.42
C TYR A 74 -22.46 1.99 21.99
N ASN A 75 -21.85 2.54 20.94
CA ASN A 75 -22.20 3.87 20.44
C ASN A 75 -23.63 3.94 19.90
N LYS A 76 -24.18 2.83 19.39
CA LYS A 76 -25.57 2.72 19.00
C LYS A 76 -26.50 2.80 20.22
N SER A 77 -26.20 2.09 21.32
CA SER A 77 -27.01 2.08 22.54
C SER A 77 -27.02 3.44 23.24
N THR A 78 -25.92 4.21 23.11
CA THR A 78 -25.79 5.56 23.68
C THR A 78 -26.26 6.68 22.76
N ASN A 79 -26.94 6.36 21.64
CA ASN A 79 -27.40 7.32 20.64
C ASN A 79 -26.27 8.22 20.10
N LYS A 80 -25.09 7.63 19.82
CA LYS A 80 -23.90 8.33 19.32
C LYS A 80 -23.39 9.42 20.27
N LYS A 81 -23.63 9.32 21.55
CA LYS A 81 -23.14 10.27 22.54
C LYS A 81 -21.60 10.17 22.63
N PRO A 82 -20.88 11.29 22.38
CA PRO A 82 -19.43 11.29 22.51
C PRO A 82 -18.97 10.89 23.91
N TRP A 83 -17.93 10.10 24.02
CA TRP A 83 -17.38 9.66 25.30
C TRP A 83 -16.81 10.87 26.07
N ALA A 84 -16.84 10.82 27.38
CA ALA A 84 -16.38 11.94 28.22
C ALA A 84 -14.95 12.39 27.89
N ILE A 85 -14.06 11.42 27.64
CA ILE A 85 -12.66 11.67 27.27
C ILE A 85 -12.53 12.50 25.98
N SER A 86 -13.41 12.28 24.99
CA SER A 86 -13.32 12.96 23.69
C SER A 86 -13.64 14.45 23.75
N LYS A 87 -14.24 14.91 24.84
CA LYS A 87 -14.56 16.32 25.10
C LYS A 87 -13.44 17.10 25.77
N THR A 88 -12.37 16.41 26.18
CA THR A 88 -11.26 17.02 26.92
C THR A 88 -10.25 17.68 25.99
N LEU A 89 -9.60 18.73 26.46
CA LEU A 89 -8.48 19.37 25.76
C LEU A 89 -7.31 18.38 25.55
N ALA A 90 -7.07 17.49 26.50
CA ALA A 90 -6.04 16.45 26.40
C ALA A 90 -6.30 15.53 25.21
N PHE A 91 -7.55 15.10 24.99
CA PHE A 91 -7.90 14.28 23.83
C PHE A 91 -7.66 15.01 22.51
N ARG A 92 -7.98 16.30 22.43
CA ARG A 92 -7.70 17.10 21.23
C ARG A 92 -6.19 17.13 20.92
N TRP A 93 -5.35 17.38 21.94
CA TRP A 93 -3.90 17.36 21.74
C TRP A 93 -3.37 15.96 21.41
N PHE A 94 -3.94 14.92 21.99
CA PHE A 94 -3.63 13.54 21.64
C PHE A 94 -3.91 13.26 20.15
N VAL A 95 -5.07 13.68 19.63
CA VAL A 95 -5.41 13.50 18.21
C VAL A 95 -4.43 14.27 17.30
N ILE A 96 -4.06 15.49 17.66
CA ILE A 96 -3.07 16.26 16.92
C ILE A 96 -1.71 15.54 16.93
N ALA A 97 -1.23 15.15 18.10
CA ALA A 97 0.05 14.45 18.27
C ALA A 97 0.07 13.11 17.48
N HIS A 98 -1.03 12.35 17.52
CA HIS A 98 -1.22 11.14 16.74
C HIS A 98 -1.09 11.40 15.21
N ASN A 99 -1.79 12.40 14.70
CA ASN A 99 -1.72 12.75 13.29
C ASN A 99 -0.31 13.23 12.87
N VAL A 100 0.32 14.07 13.69
CA VAL A 100 1.71 14.53 13.46
C VAL A 100 2.67 13.34 13.47
N PHE A 101 2.54 12.46 14.44
CA PHE A 101 3.37 11.26 14.53
C PHE A 101 3.26 10.41 13.26
N LEU A 102 2.04 10.08 12.81
CA LEU A 102 1.85 9.29 11.61
C LEU A 102 2.28 10.02 10.33
N ALA A 103 2.11 11.34 10.26
CA ALA A 103 2.62 12.13 9.12
C ALA A 103 4.15 12.03 9.02
N VAL A 104 4.86 12.26 10.13
CA VAL A 104 6.32 12.21 10.18
C VAL A 104 6.85 10.80 9.95
N TYR A 105 6.25 9.80 10.62
CA TYR A 105 6.60 8.40 10.48
C TYR A 105 6.46 7.91 9.02
N SER A 106 5.34 8.24 8.39
CA SER A 106 5.08 7.86 7.00
C SER A 106 6.01 8.60 6.03
N ALA A 107 6.29 9.88 6.26
CA ALA A 107 7.25 10.65 5.45
C ALA A 107 8.67 10.09 5.57
N TRP A 108 9.09 9.71 6.78
CA TRP A 108 10.39 9.07 7.01
C TRP A 108 10.50 7.71 6.31
N THR A 109 9.48 6.86 6.43
CA THR A 109 9.42 5.56 5.73
C THR A 109 9.49 5.75 4.22
N TRP A 110 8.72 6.68 3.68
CA TRP A 110 8.75 7.02 2.26
C TRP A 110 10.12 7.49 1.78
N TRP A 111 10.76 8.41 2.54
CA TRP A 111 12.08 8.93 2.21
C TRP A 111 13.15 7.84 2.21
N GLY A 112 13.12 6.95 3.19
CA GLY A 112 14.00 5.79 3.26
C GLY A 112 13.81 4.85 2.07
N MET A 113 12.56 4.57 1.70
CA MET A 113 12.25 3.76 0.52
C MET A 113 12.65 4.43 -0.79
N LEU A 114 12.57 5.76 -0.90
CA LEU A 114 13.08 6.48 -2.06
C LEU A 114 14.60 6.28 -2.21
N GLY A 115 15.34 6.33 -1.12
CA GLY A 115 16.78 5.99 -1.08
C GLY A 115 17.03 4.54 -1.50
N THR A 116 16.27 3.60 -0.96
CA THR A 116 16.32 2.17 -1.30
C THR A 116 16.15 1.96 -2.81
N LEU A 117 15.10 2.52 -3.41
CA LEU A 117 14.84 2.38 -4.84
C LEU A 117 15.95 2.98 -5.70
N ARG A 118 16.47 4.16 -5.32
CA ARG A 118 17.57 4.81 -6.04
C ARG A 118 18.86 3.97 -6.07
N ARG A 119 19.14 3.22 -5.01
CA ARG A 119 20.34 2.38 -4.92
C ARG A 119 20.15 1.00 -5.56
N SER A 120 18.92 0.49 -5.62
CA SER A 120 18.63 -0.87 -6.06
C SER A 120 18.17 -0.98 -7.51
N LEU A 121 17.51 0.06 -8.06
CA LEU A 121 16.98 0.00 -9.42
C LEU A 121 18.07 0.24 -10.46
N VAL A 122 18.12 -0.67 -11.43
CA VAL A 122 19.02 -0.58 -12.58
C VAL A 122 18.37 0.24 -13.68
N SER A 123 19.14 1.16 -14.30
CA SER A 123 18.64 1.95 -15.42
C SER A 123 18.38 1.07 -16.65
N PRO A 124 17.18 1.16 -17.27
CA PRO A 124 16.89 0.43 -18.52
C PRO A 124 17.71 0.92 -19.72
N LEU A 125 18.30 2.10 -19.63
CA LEU A 125 19.19 2.67 -20.63
C LEU A 125 20.67 2.31 -20.39
N GLY A 126 20.96 1.61 -19.31
CA GLY A 126 22.30 1.15 -18.96
C GLY A 126 22.70 -0.14 -19.71
N PRO A 127 23.91 -0.67 -19.44
CA PRO A 127 24.45 -1.82 -20.15
C PRO A 127 23.64 -3.11 -19.95
N GLN A 128 22.89 -3.23 -18.86
CA GLN A 128 22.03 -4.37 -18.56
C GLN A 128 20.64 -4.27 -19.19
N GLY A 129 20.29 -3.11 -19.74
CA GLY A 129 19.05 -2.88 -20.46
C GLY A 129 17.77 -3.14 -19.63
N VAL A 130 16.69 -3.44 -20.32
CA VAL A 130 15.38 -3.74 -19.70
C VAL A 130 15.43 -4.98 -18.81
N SER A 131 16.23 -5.99 -19.17
CA SER A 131 16.38 -7.18 -18.31
C SER A 131 16.98 -6.87 -16.95
N GLY A 132 17.96 -5.95 -16.88
CA GLY A 132 18.52 -5.49 -15.61
C GLY A 132 17.50 -4.76 -14.74
N LEU A 133 16.66 -3.90 -15.33
CA LEU A 133 15.57 -3.26 -14.60
C LEU A 133 14.57 -4.30 -14.10
N VAL A 134 14.13 -5.22 -14.96
CA VAL A 134 13.16 -6.27 -14.56
C VAL A 134 13.74 -7.17 -13.48
N ASP A 135 15.02 -7.57 -13.57
CA ASP A 135 15.69 -8.35 -12.54
C ASP A 135 15.74 -7.61 -11.20
N SER A 136 16.02 -6.30 -11.19
CA SER A 136 16.02 -5.48 -9.98
C SER A 136 14.62 -5.30 -9.38
N LEU A 137 13.57 -5.36 -10.21
CA LEU A 137 12.17 -5.31 -9.79
C LEU A 137 11.61 -6.68 -9.40
N CYS A 138 12.18 -7.78 -9.90
CA CYS A 138 11.73 -9.16 -9.67
C CYS A 138 12.51 -9.88 -8.56
N ARG A 139 13.61 -9.33 -8.08
CA ARG A 139 14.47 -9.96 -7.07
C ARG A 139 14.89 -8.97 -6.01
N VAL A 140 14.53 -9.25 -4.78
CA VAL A 140 14.81 -8.35 -3.65
C VAL A 140 16.07 -8.75 -2.86
N ASN A 141 16.54 -10.01 -2.97
CA ASN A 141 17.70 -10.55 -2.23
C ASN A 141 18.90 -10.84 -3.15
N GLY A 142 20.11 -10.83 -2.57
CA GLY A 142 21.38 -11.06 -3.26
C GLY A 142 22.13 -9.79 -3.60
N ALA A 143 23.10 -9.88 -4.52
CA ALA A 143 23.91 -8.77 -4.97
C ALA A 143 23.23 -7.97 -6.10
N GLY A 144 23.66 -6.73 -6.30
CA GLY A 144 23.22 -5.89 -7.41
C GLY A 144 23.68 -6.44 -8.76
N GLY A 145 22.94 -6.09 -9.81
CA GLY A 145 23.24 -6.50 -11.19
C GLY A 145 22.43 -7.71 -11.68
N LEU A 146 22.33 -7.79 -13.01
CA LEU A 146 21.55 -8.80 -13.71
C LEU A 146 22.10 -10.22 -13.45
N GLY A 147 21.29 -11.11 -12.90
CA GLY A 147 21.65 -12.49 -12.62
C GLY A 147 22.32 -12.73 -11.26
N ASN A 148 22.64 -11.67 -10.49
CA ASN A 148 23.30 -11.75 -9.17
C ASN A 148 22.31 -11.88 -8.00
N ALA A 149 21.10 -12.32 -8.27
CA ALA A 149 20.07 -12.48 -7.25
C ALA A 149 20.20 -13.81 -6.50
N ALA A 150 19.74 -13.82 -5.25
CA ALA A 150 19.37 -15.02 -4.51
C ALA A 150 17.85 -15.17 -4.50
N PHE A 151 17.35 -16.41 -4.63
CA PHE A 151 15.95 -16.74 -4.62
C PHE A 151 15.69 -18.08 -3.90
N PHE A 152 14.52 -18.21 -3.31
CA PHE A 152 14.16 -19.45 -2.62
C PHE A 152 13.50 -20.42 -3.60
N ASP A 153 13.96 -21.67 -3.62
CA ASP A 153 13.41 -22.74 -4.41
C ASP A 153 12.59 -23.68 -3.52
N ASP A 154 11.27 -23.63 -3.66
CA ASP A 154 10.35 -24.47 -2.88
C ASP A 154 10.56 -25.98 -3.12
N SER A 155 10.99 -26.37 -4.33
CA SER A 155 11.13 -27.79 -4.68
C SER A 155 12.32 -28.45 -3.96
N GLN A 156 13.37 -27.69 -3.75
CA GLN A 156 14.59 -28.11 -3.04
C GLN A 156 14.61 -27.63 -1.60
N ASN A 157 13.73 -26.70 -1.25
CA ASN A 157 13.61 -26.10 0.07
C ASN A 157 14.91 -25.40 0.54
N VAL A 158 15.59 -24.73 -0.40
CA VAL A 158 16.85 -24.02 -0.16
C VAL A 158 16.91 -22.71 -0.94
N TRP A 159 17.73 -21.78 -0.46
CA TRP A 159 18.11 -20.60 -1.22
C TRP A 159 19.13 -20.97 -2.29
N GLN A 160 18.97 -20.40 -3.46
CA GLN A 160 19.82 -20.63 -4.63
C GLN A 160 20.30 -19.30 -5.22
N THR A 161 21.42 -19.36 -5.91
CA THR A 161 21.94 -18.29 -6.75
C THR A 161 22.67 -18.87 -7.95
N TYR A 162 22.71 -18.13 -9.05
CA TYR A 162 23.49 -18.45 -10.25
C TYR A 162 24.78 -17.64 -10.36
N SER A 163 25.05 -16.81 -9.36
CA SER A 163 26.23 -15.95 -9.33
C SER A 163 27.00 -16.11 -8.03
N PRO A 164 28.34 -16.18 -8.07
CA PRO A 164 29.17 -16.19 -6.88
C PRO A 164 29.12 -14.86 -6.11
N GLU A 165 28.63 -13.77 -6.73
CA GLU A 165 28.51 -12.46 -6.09
C GLU A 165 27.32 -12.39 -5.12
N ALA A 166 26.31 -13.23 -5.29
CA ALA A 166 25.21 -13.38 -4.35
C ALA A 166 25.66 -14.30 -3.20
N VAL A 167 26.29 -13.74 -2.21
CA VAL A 167 26.86 -14.49 -1.08
C VAL A 167 25.74 -15.07 -0.22
N LEU A 168 25.73 -16.38 -0.05
CA LEU A 168 24.96 -17.06 0.99
C LEU A 168 25.85 -17.20 2.24
N ASP A 169 25.21 -17.11 3.42
CA ASP A 169 25.89 -17.33 4.70
C ASP A 169 26.13 -18.83 4.98
N ALA A 170 26.68 -19.14 6.16
CA ALA A 170 26.96 -20.50 6.56
C ALA A 170 25.70 -21.38 6.71
N GLU A 171 24.57 -20.75 6.96
CA GLU A 171 23.25 -21.37 7.09
C GLU A 171 22.55 -21.52 5.71
N GLY A 172 23.19 -21.07 4.63
CA GLY A 172 22.66 -21.10 3.27
C GLY A 172 21.61 -19.99 3.00
N MET A 173 21.52 -18.98 3.85
CA MET A 173 20.64 -17.84 3.68
C MET A 173 21.34 -16.71 2.90
N PRO A 174 20.58 -15.84 2.17
CA PRO A 174 21.17 -14.66 1.57
C PRO A 174 21.79 -13.73 2.64
N SER A 175 23.05 -13.40 2.45
CA SER A 175 23.79 -12.54 3.37
C SER A 175 23.16 -11.13 3.43
N ARG A 176 22.89 -10.65 4.64
CA ARG A 176 22.37 -9.29 4.88
C ARG A 176 23.42 -8.18 4.71
N PHE A 177 24.68 -8.54 4.46
CA PHE A 177 25.79 -7.60 4.29
C PHE A 177 26.12 -7.32 2.81
N VAL A 178 25.38 -7.88 1.88
CA VAL A 178 25.55 -7.68 0.43
C VAL A 178 24.67 -6.54 -0.07
N ALA A 179 25.27 -5.59 -0.79
CA ALA A 179 24.61 -4.41 -1.33
C ALA A 179 23.89 -4.65 -2.67
N GLY A 180 23.02 -3.74 -3.05
CA GLY A 180 22.50 -3.57 -4.41
C GLY A 180 21.12 -4.17 -4.66
N ARG A 181 20.51 -4.85 -3.69
CA ARG A 181 19.12 -5.32 -3.77
C ARG A 181 18.24 -4.66 -2.69
N MET A 182 16.96 -4.46 -3.04
CA MET A 182 16.02 -3.68 -2.23
C MET A 182 15.94 -4.14 -0.78
N TRP A 183 16.01 -5.45 -0.53
CA TRP A 183 15.85 -6.00 0.81
C TRP A 183 16.89 -5.41 1.77
N ASN A 184 18.16 -5.56 1.44
CA ASN A 184 19.26 -5.07 2.27
C ASN A 184 19.40 -3.56 2.21
N GLU A 185 19.14 -2.94 1.05
CA GLU A 185 19.25 -1.48 0.85
C GLU A 185 18.21 -0.66 1.64
N GLY A 186 17.25 -1.34 2.29
CA GLY A 186 16.32 -0.68 3.19
C GLY A 186 14.92 -1.29 3.27
N LEU A 187 14.50 -2.14 2.34
CA LEU A 187 13.16 -2.71 2.36
C LEU A 187 12.92 -3.56 3.61
N ALA A 188 13.93 -4.33 4.07
CA ALA A 188 13.83 -5.10 5.31
C ALA A 188 13.50 -4.20 6.51
N PHE A 189 14.08 -3.00 6.61
CA PHE A 189 13.87 -2.06 7.68
C PHE A 189 12.60 -1.24 7.50
N TYR A 190 12.49 -0.46 6.41
CA TYR A 190 11.35 0.43 6.19
C TYR A 190 10.04 -0.32 5.91
N GLY A 191 10.12 -1.50 5.28
CA GLY A 191 8.96 -2.38 5.10
C GLY A 191 8.44 -2.93 6.43
N TRP A 192 9.35 -3.31 7.34
CA TRP A 192 8.97 -3.76 8.68
C TRP A 192 8.36 -2.62 9.51
N LEU A 193 8.93 -1.42 9.46
CA LEU A 193 8.33 -0.25 10.10
C LEU A 193 6.94 0.04 9.52
N PHE A 194 6.81 -0.01 8.20
CA PHE A 194 5.52 0.18 7.54
C PHE A 194 4.48 -0.88 7.97
N TYR A 195 4.89 -2.14 8.12
CA TYR A 195 4.03 -3.19 8.67
C TYR A 195 3.60 -2.87 10.09
N LEU A 196 4.49 -2.40 10.96
CA LEU A 196 4.14 -2.00 12.33
C LEU A 196 3.15 -0.84 12.37
N SER A 197 3.25 0.10 11.44
CA SER A 197 2.29 1.23 11.39
C SER A 197 0.85 0.74 11.26
N LYS A 198 0.60 -0.40 10.59
CA LYS A 198 -0.75 -0.95 10.41
C LYS A 198 -1.41 -1.37 11.71
N PHE A 199 -0.62 -1.81 12.69
CA PHE A 199 -1.13 -2.06 14.04
C PHE A 199 -1.46 -0.76 14.78
N TYR A 200 -0.62 0.25 14.64
CA TYR A 200 -0.82 1.54 15.28
C TYR A 200 -2.02 2.31 14.68
N GLU A 201 -2.27 2.17 13.40
CA GLU A 201 -3.41 2.80 12.69
C GLU A 201 -4.79 2.38 13.24
N VAL A 202 -4.87 1.34 14.08
CA VAL A 202 -6.09 0.99 14.86
C VAL A 202 -6.56 2.16 15.73
N VAL A 203 -5.64 3.01 16.17
CA VAL A 203 -5.93 4.20 16.99
C VAL A 203 -6.86 5.18 16.24
N ASP A 204 -6.79 5.27 14.91
CA ASP A 204 -7.73 6.08 14.11
C ASP A 204 -9.18 5.66 14.36
N THR A 205 -9.42 4.34 14.37
CA THR A 205 -10.75 3.79 14.65
C THR A 205 -11.19 4.10 16.08
N LEU A 206 -10.30 4.00 17.06
CA LEU A 206 -10.60 4.33 18.45
C LEU A 206 -10.94 5.82 18.62
N ILE A 207 -10.26 6.70 17.93
CA ILE A 207 -10.54 8.14 17.91
C ILE A 207 -11.95 8.41 17.37
N ILE A 208 -12.34 7.78 16.26
CA ILE A 208 -13.67 7.91 15.67
C ILE A 208 -14.75 7.42 16.66
N LEU A 209 -14.54 6.24 17.25
CA LEU A 209 -15.46 5.63 18.21
C LEU A 209 -15.60 6.48 19.49
N ALA A 210 -14.49 7.02 20.00
CA ALA A 210 -14.51 7.91 21.17
C ALA A 210 -15.33 9.19 20.93
N LYS A 211 -15.35 9.69 19.68
CA LYS A 211 -16.21 10.82 19.28
C LYS A 211 -17.70 10.44 19.13
N GLY A 212 -18.12 9.23 19.53
CA GLY A 212 -19.49 8.74 19.42
C GLY A 212 -19.91 8.33 18.01
N LYS A 213 -18.99 8.31 17.05
CA LYS A 213 -19.26 7.94 15.66
C LYS A 213 -19.12 6.43 15.47
N TYR A 214 -19.57 5.91 14.34
CA TYR A 214 -19.39 4.52 13.95
C TYR A 214 -18.13 4.34 13.12
N SER A 215 -17.38 3.28 13.39
CA SER A 215 -16.42 2.75 12.43
C SER A 215 -17.19 2.05 11.32
N SER A 216 -16.92 2.40 10.07
CA SER A 216 -17.53 1.73 8.92
C SER A 216 -16.98 0.31 8.75
N THR A 217 -17.75 -0.55 8.06
CA THR A 217 -17.27 -1.88 7.67
C THR A 217 -16.05 -1.77 6.76
N LEU A 218 -16.03 -0.76 5.89
CA LEU A 218 -14.92 -0.48 5.00
C LEU A 218 -13.62 -0.20 5.79
N GLN A 219 -13.69 0.66 6.81
CA GLN A 219 -12.54 0.97 7.66
C GLN A 219 -12.03 -0.26 8.42
N THR A 220 -12.95 -1.01 9.05
CA THR A 220 -12.58 -2.23 9.79
C THR A 220 -11.95 -3.28 8.87
N TYR A 221 -12.52 -3.48 7.67
CA TYR A 221 -11.97 -4.38 6.66
C TYR A 221 -10.61 -3.93 6.18
N HIS A 222 -10.45 -2.62 5.92
CA HIS A 222 -9.19 -2.06 5.44
C HIS A 222 -8.05 -2.26 6.46
N HIS A 223 -8.22 -1.84 7.69
CA HIS A 223 -7.15 -1.96 8.70
C HIS A 223 -6.81 -3.43 9.00
N ALA A 224 -7.81 -4.30 9.18
CA ALA A 224 -7.56 -5.72 9.44
C ALA A 224 -6.85 -6.41 8.27
N GLY A 225 -7.30 -6.16 7.04
CA GLY A 225 -6.70 -6.75 5.85
C GLY A 225 -5.30 -6.20 5.54
N ALA A 226 -5.07 -4.91 5.79
CA ALA A 226 -3.75 -4.30 5.63
C ALA A 226 -2.69 -4.94 6.54
N MET A 227 -3.03 -5.27 7.79
CA MET A 227 -2.13 -6.01 8.69
C MET A 227 -1.73 -7.36 8.10
N MET A 228 -2.70 -8.12 7.58
CA MET A 228 -2.47 -9.45 7.01
C MET A 228 -1.65 -9.39 5.73
N CYS A 229 -1.96 -8.46 4.82
CA CYS A 229 -1.27 -8.34 3.55
C CYS A 229 0.17 -7.86 3.72
N MET A 230 0.41 -6.88 4.61
CA MET A 230 1.76 -6.40 4.89
C MET A 230 2.59 -7.45 5.63
N TRP A 231 1.99 -8.19 6.56
CA TRP A 231 2.62 -9.34 7.16
C TRP A 231 3.08 -10.35 6.12
N ALA A 232 2.20 -10.80 5.23
CA ALA A 232 2.54 -11.79 4.22
C ALA A 232 3.66 -11.30 3.29
N GLY A 233 3.60 -10.02 2.87
CA GLY A 233 4.63 -9.40 2.06
C GLY A 233 6.00 -9.39 2.71
N MET A 234 6.08 -9.07 4.00
CA MET A 234 7.33 -9.06 4.77
C MET A 234 7.79 -10.46 5.14
N ARG A 235 6.87 -11.34 5.57
CA ARG A 235 7.17 -12.72 6.00
C ARG A 235 7.78 -13.55 4.90
N TYR A 236 7.28 -13.41 3.67
CA TYR A 236 7.74 -14.16 2.51
C TYR A 236 8.66 -13.36 1.59
N MET A 237 9.10 -12.17 2.02
CA MET A 237 9.96 -11.28 1.23
C MET A 237 9.43 -11.08 -0.20
N SER A 238 8.10 -11.00 -0.31
CA SER A 238 7.41 -10.93 -1.59
C SER A 238 7.79 -9.66 -2.34
N VAL A 239 8.24 -9.84 -3.55
CA VAL A 239 8.79 -8.77 -4.39
C VAL A 239 7.93 -7.51 -4.45
N PRO A 240 6.61 -7.57 -4.76
CA PRO A 240 5.82 -6.36 -4.95
C PRO A 240 5.52 -5.58 -3.66
N ILE A 241 5.97 -6.03 -2.48
CA ILE A 241 5.72 -5.33 -1.21
C ILE A 241 6.26 -3.89 -1.24
N TRP A 242 7.37 -3.63 -1.95
CA TRP A 242 7.95 -2.31 -2.06
C TRP A 242 7.00 -1.26 -2.65
N ILE A 243 6.10 -1.67 -3.56
CA ILE A 243 5.10 -0.80 -4.19
C ILE A 243 4.19 -0.20 -3.11
N PHE A 244 3.71 -1.07 -2.21
CA PHE A 244 2.83 -0.65 -1.12
C PHE A 244 3.58 0.18 -0.09
N VAL A 245 4.78 -0.24 0.32
CA VAL A 245 5.59 0.52 1.27
C VAL A 245 5.89 1.92 0.75
N PHE A 246 6.26 2.06 -0.53
CA PHE A 246 6.63 3.33 -1.11
C PHE A 246 5.41 4.26 -1.35
N PHE A 247 4.43 3.80 -2.11
CA PHE A 247 3.30 4.67 -2.49
C PHE A 247 2.33 4.93 -1.33
N ASN A 248 2.04 3.92 -0.52
CA ASN A 248 1.10 4.12 0.59
C ASN A 248 1.71 4.99 1.69
N SER A 249 3.01 4.86 2.00
CA SER A 249 3.67 5.78 2.94
C SER A 249 3.62 7.23 2.47
N PHE A 250 3.83 7.49 1.17
CA PHE A 250 3.71 8.84 0.61
C PHE A 250 2.30 9.41 0.80
N ILE A 251 1.29 8.64 0.42
CA ILE A 251 -0.11 9.09 0.51
C ILE A 251 -0.53 9.25 1.98
N HIS A 252 -0.09 8.36 2.88
CA HIS A 252 -0.34 8.50 4.32
C HIS A 252 0.34 9.74 4.91
N ALA A 253 1.56 10.06 4.51
CA ALA A 253 2.22 11.30 4.94
C ALA A 253 1.40 12.53 4.56
N LEU A 254 0.90 12.60 3.33
CA LEU A 254 0.05 13.69 2.87
C LEU A 254 -1.31 13.72 3.60
N MET A 255 -1.92 12.57 3.79
CA MET A 255 -3.22 12.42 4.44
C MET A 255 -3.16 12.85 5.91
N TYR A 256 -2.21 12.36 6.68
CA TYR A 256 -2.07 12.74 8.09
C TYR A 256 -1.61 14.20 8.26
N THR A 257 -0.83 14.73 7.30
CA THR A 257 -0.54 16.18 7.25
C THR A 257 -1.83 16.98 7.06
N TYR A 258 -2.69 16.55 6.13
CA TYR A 258 -4.00 17.17 5.92
C TYR A 258 -4.85 17.11 7.21
N TYR A 259 -4.91 15.96 7.90
CA TYR A 259 -5.65 15.85 9.17
C TYR A 259 -5.07 16.70 10.29
N THR A 260 -3.76 16.84 10.35
CA THR A 260 -3.10 17.73 11.29
C THR A 260 -3.52 19.19 11.04
N VAL A 261 -3.45 19.65 9.80
CA VAL A 261 -3.81 21.02 9.42
C VAL A 261 -5.29 21.32 9.74
N THR A 262 -6.19 20.36 9.43
CA THR A 262 -7.62 20.53 9.73
C THR A 262 -7.92 20.48 11.21
N ALA A 263 -7.15 19.73 12.03
CA ALA A 263 -7.28 19.71 13.49
C ALA A 263 -6.95 21.08 14.15
N PHE A 264 -6.16 21.91 13.47
CA PHE A 264 -5.92 23.31 13.84
C PHE A 264 -6.97 24.30 13.31
N ASN A 265 -8.10 23.79 12.75
CA ASN A 265 -9.16 24.58 12.13
C ASN A 265 -8.72 25.43 10.91
N VAL A 266 -7.63 25.02 10.24
CA VAL A 266 -7.19 25.67 9.00
C VAL A 266 -8.04 25.14 7.85
N ARG A 267 -8.64 26.04 7.08
CA ARG A 267 -9.43 25.66 5.88
C ARG A 267 -8.50 25.20 4.77
N VAL A 268 -8.61 23.96 4.36
CA VAL A 268 -7.86 23.40 3.24
C VAL A 268 -8.72 23.46 1.96
N PRO A 269 -8.16 23.93 0.83
CA PRO A 269 -8.88 23.97 -0.44
C PRO A 269 -9.44 22.60 -0.85
N VAL A 270 -10.64 22.65 -1.42
CA VAL A 270 -11.40 21.48 -1.92
C VAL A 270 -10.58 20.63 -2.89
N PHE A 271 -9.80 21.27 -3.75
CA PHE A 271 -8.92 20.60 -4.69
C PHE A 271 -7.95 19.62 -4.01
N ILE A 272 -7.32 19.99 -2.89
CA ILE A 272 -6.37 19.13 -2.17
C ILE A 272 -7.05 17.88 -1.67
N LYS A 273 -8.24 17.99 -1.07
CA LYS A 273 -9.02 16.83 -0.62
C LYS A 273 -9.32 15.88 -1.78
N ARG A 274 -9.80 16.43 -2.91
CA ARG A 274 -10.11 15.65 -4.12
C ARG A 274 -8.89 14.92 -4.65
N THR A 275 -7.75 15.58 -4.72
CA THR A 275 -6.50 14.98 -5.17
C THR A 275 -6.07 13.84 -4.27
N LEU A 276 -6.11 14.02 -2.93
CA LEU A 276 -5.77 12.98 -1.97
C LEU A 276 -6.65 11.74 -2.14
N THR A 277 -7.97 11.93 -2.26
CA THR A 277 -8.89 10.79 -2.46
C THR A 277 -8.64 10.09 -3.79
N SER A 278 -8.38 10.84 -4.87
CA SER A 278 -8.03 10.25 -6.16
C SER A 278 -6.74 9.43 -6.09
N MET A 279 -5.72 9.92 -5.37
CA MET A 279 -4.47 9.19 -5.15
C MET A 279 -4.69 7.89 -4.35
N GLN A 280 -5.56 7.92 -3.33
CA GLN A 280 -5.92 6.71 -2.56
C GLN A 280 -6.61 5.65 -3.43
N ILE A 281 -7.52 6.03 -4.30
CA ILE A 281 -8.18 5.09 -5.23
C ILE A 281 -7.19 4.56 -6.26
N THR A 282 -6.39 5.43 -6.86
CA THR A 282 -5.41 5.07 -7.89
C THR A 282 -4.37 4.09 -7.36
N GLN A 283 -3.89 4.26 -6.12
CA GLN A 283 -2.90 3.35 -5.55
C GLN A 283 -3.43 1.91 -5.41
N PHE A 284 -4.72 1.71 -5.10
CA PHE A 284 -5.28 0.36 -4.99
C PHE A 284 -5.34 -0.33 -6.35
N LEU A 285 -5.77 0.38 -7.39
CA LEU A 285 -5.84 -0.15 -8.75
C LEU A 285 -4.44 -0.46 -9.29
N VAL A 286 -3.55 0.52 -9.26
CA VAL A 286 -2.19 0.38 -9.78
C VAL A 286 -1.39 -0.63 -8.96
N GLY A 287 -1.49 -0.57 -7.62
CA GLY A 287 -0.78 -1.47 -6.72
C GLY A 287 -1.20 -2.93 -6.92
N ALA A 288 -2.51 -3.21 -6.99
CA ALA A 288 -3.01 -4.57 -7.24
C ALA A 288 -2.59 -5.09 -8.62
N SER A 289 -2.71 -4.26 -9.67
CA SER A 289 -2.33 -4.65 -11.03
C SER A 289 -0.83 -4.90 -11.15
N CYS A 290 -0.01 -4.02 -10.59
CA CYS A 290 1.44 -4.20 -10.58
C CYS A 290 1.86 -5.44 -9.77
N ALA A 291 1.25 -5.69 -8.61
CA ALA A 291 1.53 -6.89 -7.83
C ALA A 291 1.17 -8.16 -8.61
N MET A 292 0.00 -8.18 -9.23
CA MET A 292 -0.46 -9.32 -10.03
C MET A 292 0.45 -9.61 -11.23
N ILE A 293 0.91 -8.57 -11.94
CA ILE A 293 1.77 -8.72 -13.12
C ILE A 293 3.06 -9.48 -12.80
N HIS A 294 3.63 -9.33 -11.60
CA HIS A 294 4.83 -10.07 -11.18
C HIS A 294 4.66 -11.60 -11.29
N SER A 295 3.44 -12.12 -11.13
CA SER A 295 3.18 -13.56 -11.27
C SER A 295 3.34 -14.07 -12.71
N PHE A 296 3.29 -13.20 -13.71
CA PHE A 296 3.30 -13.56 -15.13
C PHE A 296 4.60 -13.21 -15.84
N VAL A 297 5.47 -12.40 -15.22
CA VAL A 297 6.72 -11.93 -15.85
C VAL A 297 7.78 -13.01 -15.80
N LYS A 298 8.43 -13.24 -16.95
CA LYS A 298 9.68 -13.99 -17.13
C LYS A 298 10.72 -13.13 -17.82
N TYR A 299 11.98 -13.31 -17.46
CA TYR A 299 13.09 -12.57 -18.04
C TYR A 299 14.33 -13.44 -18.12
N SER A 300 15.28 -13.07 -19.01
CA SER A 300 16.50 -13.85 -19.25
C SER A 300 17.67 -13.25 -18.50
N ILE A 301 18.45 -14.11 -17.84
CA ILE A 301 19.68 -13.78 -17.15
C ILE A 301 20.87 -14.49 -17.78
N PRO A 302 22.10 -13.91 -17.76
CA PRO A 302 23.32 -14.61 -18.08
C PRO A 302 23.70 -15.53 -16.90
N VAL A 303 24.07 -16.76 -17.18
CA VAL A 303 24.63 -17.71 -16.21
C VAL A 303 25.96 -18.23 -16.72
N ILE A 304 26.92 -18.47 -15.85
CA ILE A 304 28.19 -19.05 -16.22
C ILE A 304 27.92 -20.50 -16.64
N ALA A 305 28.23 -20.84 -17.89
CA ALA A 305 28.18 -22.23 -18.33
C ALA A 305 29.31 -22.98 -17.66
N SER A 306 29.02 -23.72 -16.58
CA SER A 306 29.95 -24.70 -16.05
C SER A 306 30.19 -25.74 -17.13
N SER A 307 31.46 -25.98 -17.49
CA SER A 307 31.84 -27.16 -18.29
C SER A 307 31.33 -28.38 -17.53
N GLN A 308 30.31 -29.05 -18.08
CA GLN A 308 29.86 -30.34 -17.57
C GLN A 308 31.03 -31.33 -17.63
N THR A 309 31.66 -31.56 -16.49
CA THR A 309 32.35 -32.82 -16.24
C THR A 309 31.31 -33.83 -15.78
N ASP A 310 31.03 -34.75 -16.65
CA ASP A 310 30.32 -36.02 -16.55
C ASP A 310 29.79 -36.40 -15.15
N ALA A 311 28.47 -36.36 -15.00
CA ALA A 311 27.75 -37.17 -14.04
C ALA A 311 26.58 -37.88 -14.78
N PRO A 312 26.27 -39.15 -14.43
CA PRO A 312 25.49 -40.06 -15.26
C PRO A 312 24.03 -39.63 -15.39
N ALA A 313 23.51 -39.83 -16.58
CA ALA A 313 22.12 -39.62 -16.94
C ALA A 313 21.18 -40.51 -16.14
N SER A 314 20.39 -39.93 -15.25
CA SER A 314 19.09 -40.47 -14.88
C SER A 314 18.25 -39.40 -14.22
N ALA A 315 17.41 -38.74 -14.96
CA ALA A 315 16.06 -38.31 -14.64
C ALA A 315 15.52 -37.40 -15.76
N ALA A 316 14.52 -37.93 -16.40
CA ALA A 316 13.93 -37.38 -17.61
C ALA A 316 13.08 -36.10 -17.35
N SER A 317 12.99 -35.32 -18.44
CA SER A 317 11.86 -34.49 -18.85
C SER A 317 11.42 -33.32 -17.94
N ALA A 318 12.08 -32.15 -18.17
CA ALA A 318 11.35 -30.89 -18.24
C ALA A 318 11.90 -30.14 -19.46
N SER A 319 11.10 -30.01 -20.50
CA SER A 319 11.39 -29.28 -21.72
C SER A 319 11.62 -27.80 -21.39
N ALA A 320 12.87 -27.43 -21.24
CA ALA A 320 13.30 -26.03 -21.23
C ALA A 320 14.13 -25.82 -22.50
N ASN A 321 13.64 -25.00 -23.43
CA ASN A 321 14.37 -24.54 -24.57
C ASN A 321 15.64 -23.79 -24.14
N ASN A 322 16.73 -24.52 -23.94
CA ASN A 322 18.05 -23.98 -23.71
C ASN A 322 18.69 -23.67 -25.06
N THR A 323 18.51 -22.47 -25.57
CA THR A 323 19.29 -21.99 -26.71
C THR A 323 20.64 -21.50 -26.17
N VAL A 324 21.66 -22.33 -26.33
CA VAL A 324 23.06 -21.93 -26.05
C VAL A 324 23.52 -21.01 -27.19
N ILE A 325 23.56 -19.70 -26.93
CA ILE A 325 24.19 -18.74 -27.83
C ILE A 325 25.53 -18.39 -27.17
N ALA A 326 26.62 -18.90 -27.75
CA ALA A 326 27.98 -18.52 -27.34
C ALA A 326 28.24 -17.08 -27.76
N ALA A 327 28.12 -16.13 -26.81
CA ALA A 327 28.54 -14.76 -26.97
C ALA A 327 29.83 -14.54 -26.21
N THR A 328 30.95 -14.45 -26.92
CA THR A 328 32.24 -14.01 -26.37
C THR A 328 32.21 -12.49 -26.24
N GLY A 329 32.02 -11.97 -25.04
CA GLY A 329 32.08 -10.54 -24.77
C GLY A 329 32.09 -10.28 -23.27
N SER A 330 33.05 -9.50 -22.77
CA SER A 330 33.16 -9.11 -21.37
C SER A 330 32.04 -8.11 -21.03
N VAL A 331 30.95 -8.57 -20.44
CA VAL A 331 29.89 -7.74 -19.86
C VAL A 331 30.10 -7.52 -18.36
N PHE A 332 30.94 -8.33 -17.75
CA PHE A 332 31.34 -8.26 -16.34
C PHE A 332 32.84 -8.35 -16.23
N GLY A 333 33.45 -7.48 -15.42
CA GLY A 333 34.91 -7.36 -15.33
C GLY A 333 35.62 -8.70 -15.15
N ASN A 334 36.58 -8.94 -16.00
CA ASN A 334 37.64 -9.97 -15.96
C ASN A 334 37.33 -11.46 -15.74
N VAL A 335 36.10 -11.93 -15.76
CA VAL A 335 35.78 -13.37 -15.77
C VAL A 335 35.64 -13.84 -17.23
N LYS A 336 36.67 -14.50 -17.73
CA LYS A 336 36.60 -15.23 -19.00
C LYS A 336 35.77 -16.50 -18.80
N GLY A 337 34.50 -16.48 -19.18
CA GLY A 337 33.60 -17.62 -19.12
C GLY A 337 32.67 -17.64 -20.33
N THR A 338 32.25 -18.82 -20.74
CA THR A 338 31.14 -18.96 -21.70
C THR A 338 29.83 -18.73 -20.94
N TYR A 339 29.04 -17.78 -21.36
CA TYR A 339 27.76 -17.48 -20.74
C TYR A 339 26.62 -18.16 -21.51
N ALA A 340 25.76 -18.87 -20.77
CA ALA A 340 24.48 -19.35 -21.26
C ALA A 340 23.37 -18.39 -20.82
N ARG A 341 22.27 -18.34 -21.57
CA ARG A 341 21.06 -17.62 -21.16
C ARG A 341 20.11 -18.56 -20.43
N ARG A 342 19.60 -18.12 -19.29
CA ARG A 342 18.57 -18.83 -18.53
C ARG A 342 17.35 -17.93 -18.33
N THR A 343 16.16 -18.47 -18.58
CA THR A 343 14.90 -17.76 -18.33
C THR A 343 14.46 -18.00 -16.88
N MET A 344 14.17 -16.91 -16.18
CA MET A 344 13.71 -16.90 -14.78
C MET A 344 12.29 -16.34 -14.68
N SER A 345 11.47 -16.92 -13.82
CA SER A 345 10.19 -16.32 -13.41
C SER A 345 10.43 -15.26 -12.34
N CYS A 346 9.63 -14.18 -12.37
CA CYS A 346 9.71 -13.11 -11.36
C CYS A 346 9.35 -13.62 -9.95
N ILE A 347 8.40 -14.55 -9.85
CA ILE A 347 8.00 -15.24 -8.61
C ILE A 347 8.52 -16.66 -8.64
N THR A 348 9.14 -17.14 -7.55
CA THR A 348 9.79 -18.45 -7.46
C THR A 348 9.29 -19.31 -6.32
N SER A 349 8.62 -18.75 -5.31
CA SER A 349 8.14 -19.50 -4.15
C SER A 349 6.63 -19.41 -3.95
N SER A 350 6.06 -20.42 -3.29
CA SER A 350 4.65 -20.42 -2.89
C SER A 350 4.34 -19.34 -1.86
N GLY A 351 5.33 -18.97 -1.02
CA GLY A 351 5.20 -17.87 -0.07
C GLY A 351 5.05 -16.52 -0.76
N GLU A 352 5.87 -16.22 -1.77
CA GLU A 352 5.73 -15.01 -2.59
C GLU A 352 4.38 -14.99 -3.31
N THR A 353 3.98 -16.11 -3.92
CA THR A 353 2.69 -16.27 -4.60
C THR A 353 1.52 -16.02 -3.65
N PHE A 354 1.56 -16.63 -2.46
CA PHE A 354 0.55 -16.43 -1.44
C PHE A 354 0.42 -14.94 -1.06
N ALA A 355 1.54 -14.25 -0.81
CA ALA A 355 1.53 -12.84 -0.43
C ALA A 355 0.97 -11.93 -1.53
N VAL A 356 1.33 -12.19 -2.80
CA VAL A 356 0.80 -11.46 -3.97
C VAL A 356 -0.71 -11.63 -4.08
N TRP A 357 -1.18 -12.88 -4.08
CA TRP A 357 -2.59 -13.16 -4.32
C TRP A 357 -3.48 -12.84 -3.11
N LEU A 358 -2.98 -12.98 -1.88
CA LEU A 358 -3.65 -12.46 -0.70
C LEU A 358 -3.92 -10.95 -0.84
N ASN A 359 -2.93 -10.21 -1.31
CA ASN A 359 -3.05 -8.77 -1.52
C ASN A 359 -4.05 -8.43 -2.64
N VAL A 360 -3.99 -9.15 -3.78
CA VAL A 360 -4.93 -8.96 -4.90
C VAL A 360 -6.36 -9.25 -4.46
N PHE A 361 -6.61 -10.37 -3.78
CA PHE A 361 -7.93 -10.74 -3.27
C PHE A 361 -8.44 -9.79 -2.17
N TYR A 362 -7.55 -9.25 -1.37
CA TYR A 362 -7.90 -8.24 -0.38
C TYR A 362 -8.26 -6.90 -1.04
N LEU A 363 -7.46 -6.45 -2.00
CA LEU A 363 -7.67 -5.15 -2.64
C LEU A 363 -8.85 -5.13 -3.61
N ALA A 364 -9.23 -6.25 -4.20
CA ALA A 364 -10.33 -6.30 -5.15
C ALA A 364 -11.68 -5.91 -4.53
N PRO A 365 -12.15 -6.50 -3.39
CA PRO A 365 -13.35 -6.04 -2.71
C PRO A 365 -13.21 -4.61 -2.17
N LEU A 366 -12.03 -4.24 -1.64
CA LEU A 366 -11.79 -2.90 -1.14
C LEU A 366 -11.97 -1.86 -2.25
N THR A 367 -11.35 -2.09 -3.41
CA THR A 367 -11.50 -1.21 -4.59
C THR A 367 -12.95 -1.15 -5.05
N TYR A 368 -13.64 -2.29 -5.12
CA TYR A 368 -15.05 -2.36 -5.48
C TYR A 368 -15.91 -1.52 -4.53
N LEU A 369 -15.70 -1.63 -3.22
CA LEU A 369 -16.43 -0.86 -2.21
C LEU A 369 -16.17 0.65 -2.36
N PHE A 370 -14.91 1.05 -2.59
CA PHE A 370 -14.57 2.44 -2.83
C PHE A 370 -15.18 3.00 -4.11
N VAL A 371 -15.07 2.27 -5.22
CA VAL A 371 -15.63 2.67 -6.51
C VAL A 371 -17.17 2.70 -6.46
N SER A 372 -17.80 1.69 -5.88
CA SER A 372 -19.26 1.63 -5.73
C SER A 372 -19.79 2.79 -4.89
N PHE A 373 -19.12 3.07 -3.77
CA PHE A 373 -19.47 4.22 -2.93
C PHE A 373 -19.27 5.55 -3.66
N PHE A 374 -18.20 5.71 -4.41
CA PHE A 374 -17.92 6.89 -5.22
C PHE A 374 -18.99 7.09 -6.29
N ILE A 375 -19.34 6.03 -7.05
CA ILE A 375 -20.38 6.06 -8.09
C ILE A 375 -21.74 6.35 -7.49
N GLU A 376 -22.11 5.71 -6.39
CA GLU A 376 -23.41 5.89 -5.73
C GLU A 376 -23.58 7.32 -5.20
N SER A 377 -22.57 7.86 -4.57
CA SER A 377 -22.55 9.25 -4.10
C SER A 377 -22.59 10.25 -5.25
N TYR A 378 -21.92 9.92 -6.36
CA TYR A 378 -21.89 10.73 -7.58
C TYR A 378 -23.21 10.71 -8.34
N LEU A 379 -23.77 9.53 -8.63
CA LEU A 379 -24.98 9.37 -9.44
C LEU A 379 -26.26 9.77 -8.70
N ARG A 380 -26.42 9.41 -7.42
CA ARG A 380 -27.61 9.77 -6.64
C ARG A 380 -27.77 11.28 -6.48
N ARG A 381 -26.70 12.01 -6.26
CA ARG A 381 -26.78 13.47 -6.08
C ARG A 381 -26.90 14.23 -7.38
N SER A 382 -26.29 13.77 -8.46
CA SER A 382 -26.51 14.28 -9.81
C SER A 382 -28.01 14.18 -10.19
N ASN A 383 -28.64 13.04 -9.91
CA ASN A 383 -30.06 12.82 -10.19
C ASN A 383 -30.99 13.65 -9.27
N ALA A 384 -30.60 13.90 -8.02
CA ALA A 384 -31.38 14.77 -7.12
C ALA A 384 -31.31 16.24 -7.55
N GLY A 385 -30.13 16.72 -7.98
CA GLY A 385 -29.97 18.07 -8.55
C GLY A 385 -30.76 18.26 -9.87
N SER A 386 -30.82 17.22 -10.71
CA SER A 386 -31.60 17.24 -11.96
C SER A 386 -33.12 17.26 -11.74
N ARG A 387 -33.60 16.65 -10.64
CA ARG A 387 -35.07 16.69 -10.30
C ARG A 387 -35.53 18.03 -9.74
N SER A 388 -34.64 18.77 -9.05
CA SER A 388 -34.95 20.12 -8.54
C SER A 388 -35.08 21.17 -9.66
N ASN A 389 -34.46 20.95 -10.82
CA ASN A 389 -34.44 21.91 -11.94
C ASN A 389 -35.51 21.66 -13.04
N LYS A 390 -36.47 20.74 -12.81
CA LYS A 390 -37.57 20.45 -13.76
C LYS A 390 -38.78 21.36 -13.57
N ARG A 391 -38.60 22.63 -13.28
CA ARG A 391 -39.65 23.65 -13.40
C ARG A 391 -39.11 24.88 -14.12
N THR A 392 -38.96 24.77 -15.41
CA THR A 392 -39.18 25.82 -16.44
C THR A 392 -38.69 25.32 -17.80
N PRO A 393 -39.54 25.38 -18.85
CA PRO A 393 -39.11 25.09 -20.21
C PRO A 393 -38.56 26.37 -20.83
N THR A 394 -37.27 26.44 -21.08
CA THR A 394 -36.68 27.44 -21.97
C THR A 394 -35.63 26.79 -22.87
N THR A 395 -35.96 26.84 -24.14
CA THR A 395 -35.12 26.59 -25.30
C THR A 395 -33.85 27.43 -25.27
N GLY A 396 -32.69 26.78 -25.40
CA GLY A 396 -31.45 27.49 -25.67
C GLY A 396 -30.18 26.81 -25.13
N LEU A 397 -29.44 26.21 -26.05
CA LEU A 397 -28.01 26.02 -26.08
C LEU A 397 -27.38 24.89 -25.26
N ASP A 398 -26.96 23.87 -26.00
CA ASP A 398 -26.26 22.65 -25.54
C ASP A 398 -24.94 22.91 -24.83
N ALA A 399 -24.26 24.03 -25.09
CA ALA A 399 -22.98 24.37 -24.45
C ALA A 399 -23.11 24.75 -22.95
N ARG A 400 -24.23 25.40 -22.57
CA ARG A 400 -24.50 25.72 -21.15
C ARG A 400 -24.91 24.46 -20.36
N ARG A 401 -25.55 23.47 -21.01
CA ARG A 401 -25.84 22.17 -20.40
C ARG A 401 -24.59 21.39 -20.10
N LEU A 402 -23.59 21.41 -20.98
CA LEU A 402 -22.30 20.73 -20.77
C LEU A 402 -21.52 21.35 -19.61
N SER A 403 -21.47 22.68 -19.53
CA SER A 403 -20.83 23.42 -18.43
C SER A 403 -21.52 23.17 -17.08
N ASN A 404 -22.86 23.20 -17.04
CA ASN A 404 -23.63 22.90 -15.81
C ASN A 404 -23.49 21.43 -15.39
N ASN A 405 -23.42 20.49 -16.34
CA ASN A 405 -23.20 19.08 -16.04
C ASN A 405 -21.78 18.83 -15.52
N VAL A 406 -20.77 19.53 -16.00
CA VAL A 406 -19.40 19.46 -15.50
C VAL A 406 -19.32 20.04 -14.09
N GLN A 407 -19.93 21.19 -13.82
CA GLN A 407 -19.97 21.78 -12.47
C GLN A 407 -20.77 20.92 -11.47
N LEU A 408 -21.91 20.32 -11.91
CA LEU A 408 -22.66 19.37 -11.10
C LEU A 408 -21.90 18.08 -10.85
N ALA A 409 -21.18 17.60 -11.85
CA ALA A 409 -20.30 16.46 -11.75
C ALA A 409 -19.12 16.74 -10.81
N GLU A 410 -18.56 17.93 -10.88
CA GLU A 410 -17.49 18.38 -10.00
C GLU A 410 -17.97 18.51 -8.54
N LYS A 411 -19.15 19.10 -8.32
CA LYS A 411 -19.77 19.21 -7.00
C LYS A 411 -20.14 17.84 -6.41
N ALA A 412 -20.68 16.94 -7.22
CA ALA A 412 -21.03 15.59 -6.78
C ALA A 412 -19.80 14.73 -6.49
N GLY A 413 -18.73 14.86 -7.29
CA GLY A 413 -17.44 14.23 -7.01
C GLY A 413 -16.82 14.73 -5.71
N TRP A 414 -16.96 16.02 -5.42
CA TRP A 414 -16.53 16.64 -4.19
C TRP A 414 -17.29 16.12 -2.96
N GLU A 415 -18.60 16.05 -3.03
CA GLU A 415 -19.42 15.55 -1.94
C GLU A 415 -19.25 14.03 -1.74
N ALA A 416 -18.94 13.29 -2.81
CA ALA A 416 -18.57 11.89 -2.74
C ALA A 416 -17.23 11.70 -2.04
N ALA A 417 -16.21 12.48 -2.40
CA ALA A 417 -14.90 12.47 -1.76
C ALA A 417 -15.01 12.79 -0.26
N ARG A 418 -15.85 13.77 0.10
CA ARG A 418 -16.13 14.15 1.49
C ARG A 418 -16.84 13.05 2.27
N ASN A 419 -17.70 12.26 1.64
CA ASN A 419 -18.38 11.13 2.29
C ASN A 419 -17.48 9.92 2.42
N VAL A 420 -16.54 9.66 1.48
CA VAL A 420 -15.48 8.66 1.64
C VAL A 420 -14.60 9.02 2.83
N GLU A 421 -14.22 10.28 2.96
CA GLU A 421 -13.47 10.78 4.11
C GLU A 421 -14.26 10.58 5.42
N ARG A 422 -15.57 10.87 5.42
CA ARG A 422 -16.45 10.62 6.57
C ARG A 422 -16.59 9.14 6.90
N GLU A 423 -16.69 8.29 5.87
CA GLU A 423 -16.87 6.85 6.01
C GLU A 423 -15.60 6.16 6.51
N VAL A 424 -14.43 6.60 6.04
CA VAL A 424 -13.12 6.02 6.37
C VAL A 424 -12.52 6.65 7.62
N TYR A 425 -12.65 7.97 7.80
CA TYR A 425 -11.96 8.72 8.86
C TYR A 425 -12.90 9.48 9.82
N GLY A 426 -14.22 9.42 9.59
CA GLY A 426 -15.24 10.13 10.37
C GLY A 426 -15.42 11.60 9.94
N GLU A 427 -16.52 12.23 10.36
CA GLU A 427 -16.82 13.63 10.05
C GLU A 427 -15.77 14.60 10.62
N SER A 428 -15.22 15.47 9.78
CA SER A 428 -14.49 16.65 10.24
C SER A 428 -15.46 17.63 10.93
N ASN A 429 -15.01 18.35 11.94
CA ASN A 429 -15.81 19.26 12.80
C ASN A 429 -16.52 20.42 12.09
N GLU A 430 -16.55 20.51 10.77
CA GLU A 430 -17.13 21.63 10.02
C GLU A 430 -18.66 21.77 10.16
N GLU A 431 -19.40 20.66 10.39
CA GLU A 431 -20.87 20.74 10.53
C GLU A 431 -21.32 21.19 11.94
N ALA A 432 -20.49 20.97 12.96
CA ALA A 432 -20.80 21.45 14.31
C ALA A 432 -20.74 22.99 14.39
N ILE A 433 -19.86 23.61 13.60
CA ILE A 433 -19.67 25.07 13.58
C ILE A 433 -20.80 25.76 12.77
N ILE A 434 -21.30 25.12 11.71
CA ILE A 434 -22.39 25.69 10.89
C ILE A 434 -23.71 25.59 11.65
N SER A 435 -23.95 24.57 12.45
CA SER A 435 -25.15 24.46 13.28
C SER A 435 -25.15 25.41 14.47
N GLU A 436 -23.98 25.76 15.03
CA GLU A 436 -23.85 26.77 16.07
C GLU A 436 -23.99 28.20 15.54
N SER A 437 -23.52 28.50 14.33
CA SER A 437 -23.65 29.84 13.72
C SER A 437 -25.08 30.14 13.24
N GLN A 438 -25.88 29.12 12.94
CA GLN A 438 -27.29 29.32 12.58
C GLN A 438 -28.22 29.46 13.80
N SER A 439 -27.78 29.08 15.00
CA SER A 439 -28.56 29.22 16.24
C SER A 439 -28.38 30.58 16.94
N THR A 440 -27.40 31.40 16.52
CA THR A 440 -27.08 32.70 17.13
C THR A 440 -27.68 33.91 16.39
N ASP A 441 -28.30 33.72 15.21
CA ASP A 441 -28.88 34.82 14.43
C ASP A 441 -30.41 34.99 14.56
N ALA A 442 -31.00 34.41 15.61
CA ALA A 442 -32.40 34.73 15.96
C ALA A 442 -32.43 36.01 16.82
N GLN A 443 -32.40 37.17 16.17
CA GLN A 443 -32.70 38.44 16.84
C GLN A 443 -34.20 38.50 17.20
N PRO A 444 -34.54 39.03 18.40
CA PRO A 444 -35.94 39.24 18.79
C PRO A 444 -36.56 40.41 18.04
N THR A 445 -37.67 40.18 17.39
CA THR A 445 -38.53 41.20 16.78
C THR A 445 -39.13 42.11 17.85
N PRO A 446 -39.16 43.43 17.66
CA PRO A 446 -39.78 44.37 18.60
C PRO A 446 -41.31 44.28 18.51
N SER A 447 -41.93 44.18 19.68
CA SER A 447 -43.39 44.18 19.87
C SER A 447 -44.04 45.42 19.29
N GLY A 448 -44.89 45.23 18.27
CA GLY A 448 -45.77 46.24 17.71
C GLY A 448 -46.92 46.60 18.67
N ARG A 449 -46.98 47.85 19.06
CA ARG A 449 -47.98 48.49 19.89
C ARG A 449 -49.32 48.58 19.12
N VAL A 450 -50.35 47.90 19.57
CA VAL A 450 -51.73 48.00 19.04
C VAL A 450 -52.36 49.26 19.60
N LEU A 451 -52.59 50.24 18.74
CA LEU A 451 -53.42 51.42 19.04
C LEU A 451 -54.93 51.02 18.92
N ARG A 452 -55.63 51.14 20.02
CA ARG A 452 -57.06 50.98 20.15
C ARG A 452 -57.79 52.24 19.66
N SER A 453 -58.42 52.24 18.51
CA SER A 453 -59.33 53.29 18.09
C SER A 453 -60.75 53.02 18.64
N ARG A 454 -61.26 53.94 19.45
CA ARG A 454 -62.68 54.05 19.82
C ARG A 454 -63.48 54.70 18.69
N ARG A 455 -64.61 54.13 18.36
CA ARG A 455 -65.85 54.87 17.99
C ARG A 455 -67.04 54.03 18.36
N ALA A 456 -67.77 54.65 19.15
CA ALA A 456 -69.16 55.15 19.20
C ALA A 456 -70.16 54.06 19.01
#